data_a9627f0460bbebf799d619f806ab5701
#
_entry.id   a9627f0460bbebf799d619f806ab5701
#
_cell.length_a   1.000
_cell.length_b   1.000
_cell.length_c   1.000
_cell.angle_alpha   90.00
_cell.angle_beta   90.00
_cell.angle_gamma   90.00
#
_symmetry.space_group_name_H-M   'P 1'
#
loop_
_entity.id
_entity.type
_entity.pdbx_description
1 polymer ?
#
loop_
_entity_poly.entity_id
_entity_poly.type
_entity_poly.pdbx_seq_one_letter_code
_entity_poly.pdbx_strand_id
1 'polypeptide(L)'
;EKVQLAAGLDENKNLTEAAQQRGLACLARFVGRLSAVQPNRLRIVATNALRQAKNGHEFIQKAAEILPKPIEIIAGREEARLIYLGVSHTMENSGRRLVIDIGGGSTELIIGEEFEPIHTESLQMGCVAYTKAFFAEGEINHKSFDKAVFAARKELSTIANTYKNAGWDTVVGSSGTIKACRQITVNMGWSNAQENLTREGLEKLKDKDRKS
;
A
#
# COMPACT_ATOMS: atom_id res chain seq x y z
N GLU A 1 1.13 0.47 13.81
CA GLU A 1 2.59 0.60 14.00
C GLU A 1 3.33 0.39 12.68
N LYS A 2 4.36 1.19 12.40
CA LYS A 2 5.07 1.19 11.12
C LYS A 2 6.29 0.24 11.18
N VAL A 3 6.13 -1.02 10.77
CA VAL A 3 7.18 -2.06 10.83
C VAL A 3 8.10 -2.05 9.61
N GLN A 4 7.59 -1.72 8.43
CA GLN A 4 8.32 -1.66 7.15
C GLN A 4 9.03 -2.98 6.78
N LEU A 5 8.32 -4.11 6.83
CA LEU A 5 8.88 -5.41 6.46
C LEU A 5 9.45 -5.42 5.03
N ALA A 6 8.75 -4.82 4.07
CA ALA A 6 9.21 -4.76 2.68
C ALA A 6 10.55 -4.03 2.50
N ALA A 7 10.85 -3.02 3.34
CA ALA A 7 12.15 -2.35 3.34
C ALA A 7 13.28 -3.26 3.82
N GLY A 8 12.95 -4.29 4.61
CA GLY A 8 13.88 -5.28 5.13
C GLY A 8 14.15 -6.47 4.21
N LEU A 9 13.62 -6.49 3.00
CA LEU A 9 13.99 -7.48 1.98
C LEU A 9 15.36 -7.13 1.40
N ASP A 10 16.29 -8.09 1.45
CA ASP A 10 17.60 -7.98 0.82
C ASP A 10 17.53 -8.15 -0.72
N GLU A 11 18.67 -8.12 -1.40
CA GLU A 11 18.80 -8.30 -2.85
C GLU A 11 18.33 -9.70 -3.30
N ASN A 12 18.44 -10.70 -2.44
CA ASN A 12 17.99 -12.07 -2.68
C ASN A 12 16.51 -12.30 -2.33
N LYS A 13 15.79 -11.25 -1.91
CA LYS A 13 14.43 -11.28 -1.39
C LYS A 13 14.28 -12.08 -0.09
N ASN A 14 15.29 -12.11 0.77
CA ASN A 14 15.13 -12.62 2.12
C ASN A 14 14.85 -11.48 3.08
N LEU A 15 14.00 -11.71 4.06
CA LEU A 15 13.82 -10.82 5.19
C LEU A 15 15.08 -10.86 6.06
N THR A 16 15.70 -9.71 6.27
CA THR A 16 16.84 -9.58 7.18
C THR A 16 16.41 -9.91 8.61
N GLU A 17 17.34 -10.41 9.41
CA GLU A 17 17.06 -10.73 10.82
C GLU A 17 16.51 -9.52 11.60
N ALA A 18 17.08 -8.34 11.37
CA ALA A 18 16.59 -7.10 11.99
C ALA A 18 15.12 -6.78 11.60
N ALA A 19 14.71 -7.05 10.36
CA ALA A 19 13.32 -6.86 9.94
C ALA A 19 12.39 -7.90 10.56
N GLN A 20 12.84 -9.16 10.65
CA GLN A 20 12.10 -10.22 11.33
C GLN A 20 11.86 -9.86 12.80
N GLN A 21 12.92 -9.46 13.52
CA GLN A 21 12.83 -9.08 14.93
C GLN A 21 11.87 -7.90 15.16
N ARG A 22 11.93 -6.86 14.33
CA ARG A 22 10.96 -5.75 14.40
C ARG A 22 9.53 -6.22 14.19
N GLY A 23 9.33 -7.12 13.22
CA GLY A 23 8.02 -7.71 12.95
C GLY A 23 7.48 -8.51 14.14
N LEU A 24 8.28 -9.43 14.67
CA LEU A 24 7.91 -10.26 15.82
C LEU A 24 7.64 -9.43 17.08
N ALA A 25 8.47 -8.44 17.37
CA ALA A 25 8.26 -7.53 18.50
C ALA A 25 6.94 -6.73 18.34
N CYS A 26 6.59 -6.31 17.12
CA CYS A 26 5.32 -5.67 16.85
C CYS A 26 4.14 -6.63 17.08
N LEU A 27 4.22 -7.86 16.56
CA LEU A 27 3.19 -8.89 16.77
C LEU A 27 2.96 -9.18 18.25
N ALA A 28 4.02 -9.30 19.07
CA ALA A 28 3.91 -9.50 20.50
C ALA A 28 3.12 -8.36 21.20
N ARG A 29 3.38 -7.11 20.81
CA ARG A 29 2.61 -5.96 21.32
C ARG A 29 1.14 -5.99 20.89
N PHE A 30 0.86 -6.43 19.67
CA PHE A 30 -0.53 -6.62 19.20
C PHE A 30 -1.26 -7.70 20.00
N VAL A 31 -0.62 -8.82 20.28
CA VAL A 31 -1.20 -9.90 21.07
C VAL A 31 -1.57 -9.40 22.47
N GLY A 32 -0.70 -8.62 23.13
CA GLY A 32 -1.02 -8.02 24.40
C GLY A 32 -2.26 -7.12 24.37
N ARG A 33 -2.48 -6.37 23.29
CA ARG A 33 -3.68 -5.55 23.08
C ARG A 33 -4.92 -6.39 22.77
N LEU A 34 -4.78 -7.42 21.96
CA LEU A 34 -5.88 -8.33 21.61
C LEU A 34 -6.39 -9.09 22.82
N SER A 35 -5.50 -9.49 23.76
CA SER A 35 -5.86 -10.15 25.00
C SER A 35 -6.78 -9.29 25.87
N ALA A 36 -6.63 -7.96 25.84
CA ALA A 36 -7.49 -7.04 26.57
C ALA A 36 -8.89 -6.87 25.92
N VAL A 37 -8.99 -7.00 24.59
CA VAL A 37 -10.24 -6.80 23.83
C VAL A 37 -11.01 -8.12 23.64
N GLN A 38 -10.30 -9.25 23.62
CA GLN A 38 -10.84 -10.59 23.39
C GLN A 38 -11.81 -10.66 22.18
N PRO A 39 -11.36 -10.37 20.95
CA PRO A 39 -12.24 -10.32 19.81
C PRO A 39 -12.83 -11.69 19.49
N ASN A 40 -14.15 -11.77 19.30
CA ASN A 40 -14.84 -13.01 18.92
C ASN A 40 -14.38 -13.60 17.60
N ARG A 41 -13.89 -12.72 16.71
CA ARG A 41 -13.36 -13.09 15.40
C ARG A 41 -12.02 -12.42 15.20
N LEU A 42 -11.00 -13.20 14.87
CA LEU A 42 -9.66 -12.74 14.58
C LEU A 42 -9.15 -13.42 13.31
N ARG A 43 -8.67 -12.64 12.39
CA ARG A 43 -7.95 -13.08 11.19
C ARG A 43 -6.63 -12.31 11.12
N ILE A 44 -5.53 -12.99 10.86
CA ILE A 44 -4.19 -12.40 10.77
C ILE A 44 -3.70 -12.64 9.36
N VAL A 45 -3.49 -11.58 8.60
CA VAL A 45 -3.12 -11.66 7.20
C VAL A 45 -1.75 -11.03 6.95
N ALA A 46 -1.04 -11.58 5.98
CA ALA A 46 0.20 -11.03 5.46
C ALA A 46 0.07 -10.80 3.96
N THR A 47 0.71 -9.75 3.48
CA THR A 47 0.56 -9.24 2.13
C THR A 47 1.88 -9.26 1.35
N ASN A 48 2.12 -8.31 0.48
CA ASN A 48 3.21 -8.26 -0.49
C ASN A 48 4.59 -8.63 0.09
N ALA A 49 4.97 -8.10 1.26
CA ALA A 49 6.29 -8.35 1.84
C ALA A 49 6.56 -9.85 2.09
N LEU A 50 5.59 -10.57 2.69
CA LEU A 50 5.73 -12.00 2.95
C LEU A 50 5.45 -12.86 1.72
N ARG A 51 4.62 -12.39 0.77
CA ARG A 51 4.48 -13.08 -0.53
C ARG A 51 5.79 -13.12 -1.30
N GLN A 52 6.62 -12.08 -1.20
CA GLN A 52 7.89 -11.98 -1.91
C GLN A 52 9.07 -12.60 -1.16
N ALA A 53 8.98 -12.71 0.16
CA ALA A 53 10.08 -13.18 0.98
C ALA A 53 10.36 -14.68 0.78
N LYS A 54 11.56 -15.03 0.29
CA LYS A 54 11.97 -16.43 0.12
C LYS A 54 12.04 -17.18 1.45
N ASN A 55 12.46 -16.51 2.51
CA ASN A 55 12.49 -17.04 3.88
C ASN A 55 11.27 -16.63 4.71
N GLY A 56 10.16 -16.25 4.06
CA GLY A 56 8.93 -15.84 4.74
C GLY A 56 8.35 -16.92 5.66
N HIS A 57 8.57 -18.22 5.32
CA HIS A 57 8.14 -19.34 6.15
C HIS A 57 8.82 -19.36 7.52
N GLU A 58 10.10 -19.01 7.62
CA GLU A 58 10.83 -18.92 8.89
C GLU A 58 10.22 -17.85 9.81
N PHE A 59 9.87 -16.68 9.23
CA PHE A 59 9.18 -15.63 9.96
C PHE A 59 7.81 -16.11 10.46
N ILE A 60 7.04 -16.82 9.62
CA ILE A 60 5.72 -17.34 9.98
C ILE A 60 5.83 -18.37 11.11
N GLN A 61 6.83 -19.27 11.08
CA GLN A 61 7.08 -20.24 12.13
C GLN A 61 7.35 -19.55 13.48
N LYS A 62 8.29 -18.56 13.49
CA LYS A 62 8.56 -17.75 14.69
C LYS A 62 7.33 -16.99 15.19
N ALA A 63 6.53 -16.45 14.26
CA ALA A 63 5.31 -15.73 14.60
C ALA A 63 4.21 -16.65 15.19
N ALA A 64 4.15 -17.91 14.75
CA ALA A 64 3.19 -18.87 15.26
C ALA A 64 3.36 -19.19 16.76
N GLU A 65 4.57 -19.01 17.30
CA GLU A 65 4.84 -19.17 18.74
C GLU A 65 4.23 -18.02 19.57
N ILE A 66 3.95 -16.88 18.94
CA ILE A 66 3.45 -15.66 19.59
C ILE A 66 1.94 -15.50 19.37
N LEU A 67 1.47 -15.83 18.16
CA LEU A 67 0.13 -15.48 17.68
C LEU A 67 -0.93 -16.52 18.09
N PRO A 68 -2.16 -16.08 18.44
CA PRO A 68 -3.26 -16.99 18.81
C PRO A 68 -3.91 -17.68 17.59
N LYS A 69 -3.57 -17.24 16.36
CA LYS A 69 -4.05 -17.76 15.10
C LYS A 69 -2.94 -17.72 14.06
N PRO A 70 -2.94 -18.62 13.07
CA PRO A 70 -1.94 -18.61 12.01
C PRO A 70 -2.03 -17.37 11.14
N ILE A 71 -0.88 -16.98 10.56
CA ILE A 71 -0.83 -15.95 9.52
C ILE A 71 -1.26 -16.56 8.19
N GLU A 72 -2.21 -15.92 7.54
CA GLU A 72 -2.63 -16.23 6.17
C GLU A 72 -1.90 -15.30 5.20
N ILE A 73 -1.10 -15.85 4.28
CA ILE A 73 -0.57 -15.06 3.17
C ILE A 73 -1.67 -14.93 2.11
N ILE A 74 -2.22 -13.72 1.95
CA ILE A 74 -3.31 -13.48 1.01
C ILE A 74 -2.80 -13.01 -0.36
N ALA A 75 -3.54 -13.34 -1.43
CA ALA A 75 -3.29 -12.83 -2.76
C ALA A 75 -3.54 -11.32 -2.85
N GLY A 76 -2.91 -10.63 -3.81
CA GLY A 76 -3.07 -9.18 -3.96
C GLY A 76 -4.51 -8.74 -4.23
N ARG A 77 -5.29 -9.53 -4.99
CA ARG A 77 -6.72 -9.24 -5.20
C ARG A 77 -7.56 -9.40 -3.94
N GLU A 78 -7.23 -10.34 -3.06
CA GLU A 78 -7.89 -10.46 -1.74
C GLU A 78 -7.50 -9.30 -0.82
N GLU A 79 -6.23 -8.86 -0.85
CA GLU A 79 -5.79 -7.64 -0.18
C GLU A 79 -6.60 -6.43 -0.66
N ALA A 80 -6.72 -6.25 -1.98
CA ALA A 80 -7.53 -5.20 -2.59
C ALA A 80 -9.01 -5.25 -2.14
N ARG A 81 -9.60 -6.45 -2.13
CA ARG A 81 -10.98 -6.65 -1.65
C ARG A 81 -11.17 -6.23 -0.20
N LEU A 82 -10.23 -6.60 0.67
CA LEU A 82 -10.29 -6.23 2.10
C LEU A 82 -10.10 -4.73 2.32
N ILE A 83 -9.21 -4.09 1.54
CA ILE A 83 -9.02 -2.64 1.56
C ILE A 83 -10.32 -1.93 1.16
N TYR A 84 -10.97 -2.38 0.08
CA TYR A 84 -12.22 -1.80 -0.38
C TYR A 84 -13.32 -1.89 0.69
N LEU A 85 -13.48 -3.05 1.33
CA LEU A 85 -14.43 -3.22 2.43
C LEU A 85 -14.14 -2.26 3.59
N GLY A 86 -12.86 -2.12 3.99
CA GLY A 86 -12.48 -1.17 5.03
C GLY A 86 -12.83 0.27 4.69
N VAL A 87 -12.60 0.69 3.45
CA VAL A 87 -12.97 2.04 2.97
C VAL A 87 -14.49 2.20 2.95
N SER A 88 -15.22 1.23 2.43
CA SER A 88 -16.70 1.30 2.31
C SER A 88 -17.39 1.40 3.67
N HIS A 89 -16.83 0.79 4.72
CA HIS A 89 -17.36 0.91 6.08
C HIS A 89 -17.07 2.26 6.75
N THR A 90 -16.16 3.05 6.21
CA THR A 90 -15.75 4.33 6.82
C THR A 90 -16.22 5.57 6.07
N MET A 91 -16.85 5.39 4.91
CA MET A 91 -17.29 6.47 4.04
C MET A 91 -18.75 6.30 3.65
N GLU A 92 -19.42 7.42 3.42
CA GLU A 92 -20.78 7.40 2.88
C GLU A 92 -20.82 6.72 1.51
N ASN A 93 -21.85 5.89 1.30
CA ASN A 93 -22.07 5.22 0.04
C ASN A 93 -22.72 6.18 -0.96
N SER A 94 -21.95 6.53 -2.01
CA SER A 94 -22.47 7.34 -3.12
C SER A 94 -21.82 6.89 -4.42
N GLY A 95 -22.57 6.15 -5.23
CA GLY A 95 -22.15 5.73 -6.56
C GLY A 95 -20.92 4.83 -6.57
N ARG A 96 -20.32 4.75 -7.74
CA ARG A 96 -19.16 3.92 -8.00
C ARG A 96 -17.87 4.60 -7.55
N ARG A 97 -17.04 3.87 -6.83
CA ARG A 97 -15.82 4.40 -6.20
C ARG A 97 -14.57 3.70 -6.72
N LEU A 98 -13.55 4.48 -7.10
CA LEU A 98 -12.20 3.99 -7.32
C LEU A 98 -11.40 4.17 -6.01
N VAL A 99 -10.93 3.08 -5.43
CA VAL A 99 -9.99 3.10 -4.29
C VAL A 99 -8.59 2.83 -4.80
N ILE A 100 -7.63 3.64 -4.38
CA ILE A 100 -6.21 3.53 -4.70
C ILE A 100 -5.43 3.43 -3.40
N ASP A 101 -4.75 2.29 -3.17
CA ASP A 101 -3.85 2.08 -2.03
C ASP A 101 -2.42 1.94 -2.53
N ILE A 102 -1.56 2.91 -2.24
CA ILE A 102 -0.14 2.84 -2.61
C ILE A 102 0.65 2.35 -1.42
N GLY A 103 0.90 1.04 -1.39
CA GLY A 103 1.70 0.37 -0.39
C GLY A 103 3.21 0.46 -0.63
N GLY A 104 3.97 -0.30 0.15
CA GLY A 104 5.43 -0.34 0.01
C GLY A 104 5.92 -1.12 -1.21
N GLY A 105 5.28 -2.23 -1.54
CA GLY A 105 5.69 -3.13 -2.63
C GLY A 105 4.69 -3.22 -3.78
N SER A 106 3.43 -2.96 -3.51
CA SER A 106 2.33 -3.02 -4.48
C SER A 106 1.43 -1.79 -4.38
N THR A 107 0.58 -1.64 -5.38
CA THR A 107 -0.53 -0.69 -5.40
C THR A 107 -1.78 -1.44 -5.75
N GLU A 108 -2.75 -1.36 -4.86
CA GLU A 108 -4.06 -1.94 -5.05
C GLU A 108 -4.99 -0.89 -5.66
N LEU A 109 -5.71 -1.30 -6.72
CA LEU A 109 -6.74 -0.49 -7.37
C LEU A 109 -8.05 -1.28 -7.35
N ILE A 110 -9.10 -0.64 -6.84
CA ILE A 110 -10.40 -1.28 -6.71
C ILE A 110 -11.48 -0.34 -7.23
N ILE A 111 -12.30 -0.82 -8.16
CA ILE A 111 -13.59 -0.20 -8.46
C ILE A 111 -14.68 -1.03 -7.78
N GLY A 112 -15.55 -0.37 -7.07
CA GLY A 112 -16.70 -1.03 -6.45
C GLY A 112 -17.84 -0.04 -6.24
N GLU A 113 -18.99 -0.59 -5.88
CA GLU A 113 -20.21 0.14 -5.59
C GLU A 113 -20.78 -0.37 -4.28
N GLU A 114 -21.19 0.53 -3.39
CA GLU A 114 -21.57 0.20 -2.01
C GLU A 114 -20.50 -0.63 -1.29
N PHE A 115 -20.79 -1.87 -0.95
CA PHE A 115 -19.85 -2.82 -0.30
C PHE A 115 -19.29 -3.86 -1.27
N GLU A 116 -19.69 -3.83 -2.55
CA GLU A 116 -19.32 -4.84 -3.53
C GLU A 116 -18.14 -4.37 -4.40
N PRO A 117 -16.98 -5.00 -4.30
CA PRO A 117 -15.87 -4.75 -5.23
C PRO A 117 -16.17 -5.39 -6.59
N ILE A 118 -16.13 -4.58 -7.65
CA ILE A 118 -16.40 -4.99 -9.04
C ILE A 118 -15.11 -5.39 -9.75
N HIS A 119 -14.08 -4.56 -9.64
CA HIS A 119 -12.75 -4.82 -10.17
C HIS A 119 -11.72 -4.66 -9.06
N THR A 120 -10.85 -5.65 -8.91
CA THR A 120 -9.78 -5.66 -7.92
C THR A 120 -8.47 -6.05 -8.57
N GLU A 121 -7.48 -5.18 -8.52
CA GLU A 121 -6.14 -5.47 -9.02
C GLU A 121 -5.06 -5.04 -8.02
N SER A 122 -3.94 -5.75 -8.07
CA SER A 122 -2.74 -5.45 -7.30
C SER A 122 -1.56 -5.40 -8.26
N LEU A 123 -1.02 -4.21 -8.48
CA LEU A 123 0.08 -3.97 -9.40
C LEU A 123 1.42 -3.94 -8.66
N GLN A 124 2.48 -4.41 -9.30
CA GLN A 124 3.83 -4.48 -8.72
C GLN A 124 4.52 -3.11 -8.73
N MET A 125 3.85 -2.11 -8.18
CA MET A 125 4.36 -0.76 -8.03
C MET A 125 4.03 -0.22 -6.63
N GLY A 126 5.05 -0.08 -5.80
CA GLY A 126 4.91 0.45 -4.45
C GLY A 126 6.03 1.41 -4.13
N CYS A 127 5.83 2.30 -3.16
CA CYS A 127 6.77 3.39 -2.88
C CYS A 127 8.17 2.87 -2.50
N VAL A 128 8.28 1.82 -1.68
CA VAL A 128 9.58 1.25 -1.27
C VAL A 128 10.26 0.52 -2.44
N ALA A 129 9.48 -0.27 -3.20
CA ALA A 129 10.01 -0.99 -4.34
C ALA A 129 10.54 -0.04 -5.42
N TYR A 130 9.81 1.03 -5.71
CA TYR A 130 10.22 2.05 -6.69
C TYR A 130 11.39 2.88 -6.21
N THR A 131 11.45 3.22 -4.92
CA THR A 131 12.62 3.90 -4.36
C THR A 131 13.89 3.05 -4.55
N LYS A 132 13.84 1.77 -4.21
CA LYS A 132 14.97 0.86 -4.41
C LYS A 132 15.36 0.69 -5.89
N ALA A 133 14.38 0.60 -6.79
CA ALA A 133 14.63 0.33 -8.21
C ALA A 133 15.12 1.54 -9.00
N PHE A 134 14.67 2.74 -8.67
CA PHE A 134 14.90 3.93 -9.48
C PHE A 134 15.66 5.05 -8.76
N PHE A 135 15.71 5.03 -7.43
CA PHE A 135 16.27 6.09 -6.59
C PHE A 135 17.19 5.54 -5.49
N ALA A 136 17.90 4.44 -5.77
CA ALA A 136 18.74 3.72 -4.78
C ALA A 136 19.83 4.62 -4.16
N GLU A 137 20.38 5.57 -4.92
CA GLU A 137 21.42 6.51 -4.48
C GLU A 137 20.83 7.73 -3.73
N GLY A 138 19.51 7.78 -3.55
CA GLY A 138 18.82 8.88 -2.87
C GLY A 138 18.63 10.13 -3.73
N GLU A 139 19.14 10.14 -4.96
CA GLU A 139 18.97 11.25 -5.89
C GLU A 139 17.75 11.07 -6.79
N ILE A 140 16.90 12.09 -6.83
CA ILE A 140 15.78 12.17 -7.76
C ILE A 140 16.18 13.11 -8.89
N ASN A 141 16.65 12.55 -10.00
CA ASN A 141 16.94 13.31 -11.20
C ASN A 141 15.93 13.02 -12.33
N HIS A 142 15.90 13.86 -13.35
CA HIS A 142 14.96 13.71 -14.49
C HIS A 142 14.95 12.31 -15.10
N LYS A 143 16.13 11.72 -15.29
CA LYS A 143 16.27 10.42 -15.94
C LYS A 143 15.71 9.27 -15.10
N SER A 144 16.02 9.25 -13.79
CA SER A 144 15.51 8.25 -12.85
C SER A 144 14.00 8.39 -12.68
N PHE A 145 13.51 9.62 -12.58
CA PHE A 145 12.08 9.93 -12.49
C PHE A 145 11.30 9.47 -13.72
N ASP A 146 11.78 9.78 -14.92
CA ASP A 146 11.12 9.38 -16.18
C ASP A 146 11.09 7.85 -16.35
N LYS A 147 12.14 7.14 -15.91
CA LYS A 147 12.14 5.66 -15.88
C LYS A 147 11.07 5.12 -14.92
N ALA A 148 10.94 5.70 -13.72
CA ALA A 148 9.92 5.30 -12.75
C ALA A 148 8.51 5.56 -13.29
N VAL A 149 8.28 6.72 -13.91
CA VAL A 149 6.99 7.05 -14.55
C VAL A 149 6.67 6.09 -15.69
N PHE A 150 7.66 5.75 -16.52
CA PHE A 150 7.47 4.79 -17.62
C PHE A 150 7.08 3.41 -17.09
N ALA A 151 7.79 2.93 -16.07
CA ALA A 151 7.49 1.64 -15.41
C ALA A 151 6.07 1.63 -14.82
N ALA A 152 5.68 2.69 -14.10
CA ALA A 152 4.33 2.81 -13.54
C ALA A 152 3.24 2.83 -14.62
N ARG A 153 3.48 3.55 -15.72
CA ARG A 153 2.54 3.57 -16.86
C ARG A 153 2.40 2.21 -17.53
N LYS A 154 3.49 1.45 -17.64
CA LYS A 154 3.47 0.08 -18.17
C LYS A 154 2.61 -0.84 -17.29
N GLU A 155 2.78 -0.80 -15.98
CA GLU A 155 1.93 -1.56 -15.05
C GLU A 155 0.46 -1.16 -15.18
N LEU A 156 0.15 0.13 -15.14
CA LEU A 156 -1.21 0.66 -15.26
C LEU A 156 -1.86 0.34 -16.60
N SER A 157 -1.08 0.23 -17.69
CA SER A 157 -1.64 -0.07 -19.02
C SER A 157 -2.35 -1.41 -19.09
N THR A 158 -1.98 -2.36 -18.24
CA THR A 158 -2.59 -3.70 -18.19
C THR A 158 -4.07 -3.68 -17.78
N ILE A 159 -4.47 -2.68 -16.99
CA ILE A 159 -5.82 -2.55 -16.43
C ILE A 159 -6.58 -1.33 -16.97
N ALA A 160 -5.88 -0.40 -17.64
CA ALA A 160 -6.41 0.93 -17.92
C ALA A 160 -7.74 0.91 -18.70
N ASN A 161 -7.88 0.05 -19.71
CA ASN A 161 -9.10 -0.03 -20.51
C ASN A 161 -10.29 -0.56 -19.69
N THR A 162 -10.08 -1.62 -18.90
CA THR A 162 -11.10 -2.20 -18.03
C THR A 162 -11.61 -1.16 -17.05
N TYR A 163 -10.68 -0.44 -16.37
CA TYR A 163 -11.04 0.55 -15.38
C TYR A 163 -11.73 1.79 -15.99
N LYS A 164 -11.24 2.29 -17.14
CA LYS A 164 -11.88 3.41 -17.84
C LYS A 164 -13.30 3.07 -18.29
N ASN A 165 -13.51 1.85 -18.80
CA ASN A 165 -14.83 1.40 -19.25
C ASN A 165 -15.79 1.21 -18.08
N ALA A 166 -15.30 0.73 -16.94
CA ALA A 166 -16.10 0.61 -15.72
C ALA A 166 -16.54 1.99 -15.18
N GLY A 167 -15.68 3.01 -15.29
CA GLY A 167 -15.91 4.35 -14.78
C GLY A 167 -16.02 4.40 -13.25
N TRP A 168 -16.02 5.60 -12.70
CA TRP A 168 -16.23 5.88 -11.28
C TRP A 168 -16.69 7.32 -11.07
N ASP A 169 -17.42 7.55 -9.98
CA ASP A 169 -17.94 8.87 -9.60
C ASP A 169 -16.99 9.55 -8.61
N THR A 170 -16.35 8.76 -7.73
CA THR A 170 -15.46 9.25 -6.68
C THR A 170 -14.14 8.50 -6.66
N VAL A 171 -13.08 9.17 -6.19
CA VAL A 171 -11.75 8.57 -5.99
C VAL A 171 -11.35 8.71 -4.53
N VAL A 172 -10.92 7.61 -3.92
CA VAL A 172 -10.43 7.56 -2.55
C VAL A 172 -9.01 7.03 -2.53
N GLY A 173 -8.10 7.82 -1.98
CA GLY A 173 -6.74 7.38 -1.71
C GLY A 173 -6.60 6.80 -0.30
N SER A 174 -5.95 5.66 -0.17
CA SER A 174 -5.64 4.99 1.08
C SER A 174 -4.14 4.92 1.30
N SER A 175 -3.74 4.47 2.53
CA SER A 175 -2.34 4.21 2.89
C SER A 175 -1.45 5.44 3.11
N GLY A 176 -0.23 5.15 3.53
CA GLY A 176 0.72 6.17 3.99
C GLY A 176 1.24 7.08 2.88
N THR A 177 1.39 6.56 1.67
CA THR A 177 1.90 7.34 0.52
C THR A 177 0.92 8.45 0.13
N ILE A 178 -0.36 8.14 0.02
CA ILE A 178 -1.39 9.14 -0.31
C ILE A 178 -1.49 10.20 0.80
N LYS A 179 -1.45 9.77 2.06
CA LYS A 179 -1.43 10.70 3.21
C LYS A 179 -0.21 11.61 3.19
N ALA A 180 0.97 11.08 2.83
CA ALA A 180 2.18 11.88 2.71
C ALA A 180 2.07 12.91 1.56
N CYS A 181 1.57 12.52 0.39
CA CYS A 181 1.33 13.45 -0.72
C CYS A 181 0.39 14.59 -0.29
N ARG A 182 -0.72 14.26 0.38
CA ARG A 182 -1.65 15.28 0.90
C ARG A 182 -0.96 16.21 1.89
N GLN A 183 -0.20 15.66 2.84
CA GLN A 183 0.49 16.47 3.85
C GLN A 183 1.50 17.44 3.21
N ILE A 184 2.25 16.96 2.21
CA ILE A 184 3.22 17.83 1.49
C ILE A 184 2.49 18.93 0.72
N THR A 185 1.43 18.63 -0.02
CA THR A 185 0.68 19.64 -0.79
C THR A 185 0.04 20.69 0.11
N VAL A 186 -0.44 20.33 1.29
CA VAL A 186 -0.95 21.26 2.31
C VAL A 186 0.18 22.11 2.88
N ASN A 187 1.29 21.52 3.30
CA ASN A 187 2.44 22.24 3.87
C ASN A 187 3.06 23.23 2.88
N MET A 188 2.97 22.93 1.58
CA MET A 188 3.45 23.80 0.50
C MET A 188 2.43 24.87 0.09
N GLY A 189 1.24 24.89 0.68
CA GLY A 189 0.17 25.81 0.31
C GLY A 189 -0.44 25.53 -1.08
N TRP A 190 -0.29 24.32 -1.59
CA TRP A 190 -0.86 23.90 -2.90
C TRP A 190 -2.24 23.28 -2.77
N SER A 191 -2.65 22.96 -1.57
CA SER A 191 -3.97 22.47 -1.20
C SER A 191 -4.34 23.06 0.16
N ASN A 192 -5.62 23.33 0.38
CA ASN A 192 -6.12 23.75 1.68
C ASN A 192 -6.13 22.55 2.65
N ALA A 193 -5.87 22.77 3.94
CA ALA A 193 -5.89 21.74 4.97
C ALA A 193 -7.26 21.01 5.08
N GLN A 194 -8.35 21.68 4.70
CA GLN A 194 -9.71 21.13 4.65
C GLN A 194 -10.04 20.45 3.32
N GLU A 195 -9.23 20.67 2.28
CA GLU A 195 -9.44 20.10 0.97
C GLU A 195 -8.83 18.70 0.83
N ASN A 196 -9.38 17.95 -0.10
CA ASN A 196 -8.82 16.68 -0.54
C ASN A 196 -7.55 16.90 -1.37
N LEU A 197 -6.79 15.84 -1.59
CA LEU A 197 -5.67 15.86 -2.51
C LEU A 197 -6.16 16.20 -3.93
N THR A 198 -5.72 17.31 -4.49
CA THR A 198 -6.15 17.80 -5.80
C THR A 198 -5.19 17.38 -6.89
N ARG A 199 -5.68 17.30 -8.12
CA ARG A 199 -4.84 17.05 -9.30
C ARG A 199 -3.77 18.14 -9.46
N GLU A 200 -4.14 19.39 -9.28
CA GLU A 200 -3.21 20.53 -9.36
C GLU A 200 -2.08 20.42 -8.32
N GLY A 201 -2.42 20.06 -7.07
CA GLY A 201 -1.43 19.83 -6.01
C GLY A 201 -0.46 18.69 -6.36
N LEU A 202 -0.98 17.60 -6.93
CA LEU A 202 -0.14 16.48 -7.39
C LEU A 202 0.77 16.86 -8.57
N GLU A 203 0.29 17.66 -9.51
CA GLU A 203 1.10 18.13 -10.64
C GLU A 203 2.24 19.03 -10.15
N LYS A 204 1.96 19.96 -9.23
CA LYS A 204 2.99 20.79 -8.59
C LYS A 204 4.02 19.96 -7.82
N LEU A 205 3.57 18.93 -7.09
CA LEU A 205 4.46 18.01 -6.38
C LEU A 205 5.40 17.29 -7.35
N LYS A 206 4.85 16.70 -8.42
CA LYS A 206 5.62 16.04 -9.47
C LYS A 206 6.67 16.95 -10.11
N ASP A 207 6.30 18.20 -10.41
CA ASP A 207 7.19 19.15 -11.09
C ASP A 207 8.32 19.65 -10.17
N LYS A 208 8.08 19.71 -8.85
CA LYS A 208 9.11 20.04 -7.87
C LYS A 208 10.15 18.92 -7.76
N ASP A 209 9.70 17.69 -7.59
CA ASP A 209 10.60 16.53 -7.48
C ASP A 209 11.42 16.30 -8.77
N ARG A 210 10.86 16.69 -9.91
CA ARG A 210 11.51 16.58 -11.21
C ARG A 210 12.64 17.61 -11.41
N LYS A 211 12.65 18.68 -10.64
CA LYS A 211 13.64 19.80 -10.73
C LYS A 211 14.73 19.74 -9.66
N SER A 212 14.62 18.83 -8.72
CA SER A 212 15.60 18.54 -7.67
C SER A 212 16.68 17.61 -8.19
#